data_1468fd8cebefe0848945db0240c15fe1
#
_entry.id   1468fd8cebefe0848945db0240c15fe1
#
_cell.length_a   1.000
_cell.length_b   1.000
_cell.length_c   1.000
_cell.angle_alpha   90.00
_cell.angle_beta   90.00
_cell.angle_gamma   90.00
#
_symmetry.space_group_name_H-M   'P 1'
#
loop_
_entity.id
_entity.type
_entity.pdbx_description
1 polymer ?
#
loop_
_entity_poly.entity_id
_entity_poly.type
_entity_poly.pdbx_seq_one_letter_code
_entity_poly.pdbx_strand_id
1 'polypeptide(L)'
;PLDESNPDTVFSLLEYLNREQYGDNPLVYGAFFNYRPTSIKEGKPSYYQGEDEYYQVAKNREYEYDKEAKGVFPRMWSTQDRHANEYIYWGGMTEAELYDVRRDAEGNPVMNQMGGYSYDRSRAIGRPTFGQNMRFFFRYQVGYMYLRYFMWNFAGRQNDIQGHGELTKGNWISGIKFIDQARLGPQEDMPASIVDNKGHNKYYMLPLLLGLAGAFFHYKKHQRDFWVVGLLFMLTGFAILVYLNQYPIQPRERDYAYAGSFYAFAIWIGIGVAGLIEWASKRKRSVMISAALVLASLILVPGIMAKENWDDHDRSDRYTAPAFAKNFLNSCLPGGIMFTNGDNDTFPLWYIQEVEGVRTDVRIVNLSYLTADWYIEQMKQTFYDSYALPISMTREQYVQGSRDFAYLVDNAGVLIKEKYEVNRATYEEEVMGIYSELLQVLENSLLQQNHANDYRAILALEDNMDPLRLYSYMRTFNSEEIADRIQLNKDEMNLLTGRMEGMIRRI
;
A
#
# COMPACT_ATOMS: atom_id res chain seq x y z
N PRO A 1 7.45 -14.23 -20.65
CA PRO A 1 7.31 -14.22 -19.20
C PRO A 1 8.00 -13.01 -18.59
N LEU A 2 7.47 -12.55 -17.49
CA LEU A 2 8.02 -11.44 -16.73
C LEU A 2 9.25 -11.91 -15.96
N ASP A 3 10.37 -11.23 -16.17
CA ASP A 3 11.58 -11.39 -15.35
C ASP A 3 11.62 -10.25 -14.33
N GLU A 4 10.94 -10.45 -13.20
CA GLU A 4 10.76 -9.42 -12.19
C GLU A 4 12.09 -9.06 -11.53
N SER A 5 12.39 -7.76 -11.53
CA SER A 5 13.64 -7.17 -11.01
C SER A 5 14.91 -7.55 -11.77
N ASN A 6 14.84 -8.43 -12.75
CA ASN A 6 15.98 -8.90 -13.58
C ASN A 6 17.32 -8.97 -12.81
N PRO A 7 17.45 -9.85 -11.79
CA PRO A 7 18.61 -9.90 -10.90
C PRO A 7 19.80 -10.60 -11.57
N ASP A 8 20.26 -10.06 -12.70
CA ASP A 8 21.31 -10.61 -13.57
C ASP A 8 22.73 -10.17 -13.18
N THR A 9 22.85 -9.13 -12.35
CA THR A 9 24.12 -8.64 -11.83
C THR A 9 24.28 -8.89 -10.34
N VAL A 10 25.52 -8.77 -9.82
CA VAL A 10 25.79 -8.93 -8.39
C VAL A 10 25.05 -7.88 -7.55
N PHE A 11 24.94 -6.66 -8.05
CA PHE A 11 24.28 -5.57 -7.33
C PHE A 11 22.75 -5.74 -7.40
N SER A 12 22.17 -6.00 -8.57
CA SER A 12 20.73 -6.24 -8.70
C SER A 12 20.27 -7.47 -7.91
N LEU A 13 21.08 -8.52 -7.85
CA LEU A 13 20.81 -9.67 -6.98
C LEU A 13 20.85 -9.30 -5.50
N LEU A 14 21.81 -8.47 -5.07
CA LEU A 14 21.91 -8.01 -3.68
C LEU A 14 20.69 -7.15 -3.30
N GLU A 15 20.30 -6.20 -4.14
CA GLU A 15 19.13 -5.36 -3.95
C GLU A 15 17.84 -6.19 -3.89
N TYR A 16 17.72 -7.20 -4.76
CA TYR A 16 16.59 -8.14 -4.75
C TYR A 16 16.54 -8.95 -3.44
N LEU A 17 17.68 -9.50 -2.99
CA LEU A 17 17.76 -10.27 -1.74
C LEU A 17 17.50 -9.39 -0.51
N ASN A 18 17.97 -8.15 -0.52
CA ASN A 18 17.72 -7.17 0.53
C ASN A 18 16.28 -6.62 0.49
N ARG A 19 15.52 -6.91 -0.59
CA ARG A 19 14.16 -6.43 -0.78
C ARG A 19 14.05 -4.89 -0.78
N GLU A 20 15.03 -4.21 -1.33
CA GLU A 20 15.13 -2.74 -1.31
C GLU A 20 13.94 -2.07 -1.99
N GLN A 21 13.33 -2.73 -3.00
CA GLN A 21 12.12 -2.25 -3.67
C GLN A 21 10.89 -2.07 -2.74
N TYR A 22 10.90 -2.68 -1.56
CA TYR A 22 9.78 -2.56 -0.61
C TYR A 22 10.01 -1.46 0.44
N GLY A 23 11.16 -0.78 0.40
CA GLY A 23 11.55 0.24 1.38
C GLY A 23 11.93 -0.34 2.74
N ASP A 24 12.51 0.51 3.58
CA ASP A 24 12.98 0.15 4.91
C ASP A 24 11.93 0.47 5.98
N ASN A 25 11.42 -0.57 6.64
CA ASN A 25 10.59 -0.42 7.82
C ASN A 25 11.48 -0.39 9.08
N PRO A 26 11.34 0.60 9.97
CA PRO A 26 12.15 0.65 11.18
C PRO A 26 11.77 -0.48 12.14
N LEU A 27 12.73 -1.39 12.44
CA LEU A 27 12.49 -2.55 13.30
C LEU A 27 12.94 -2.34 14.75
N VAL A 28 14.13 -1.80 14.93
CA VAL A 28 14.77 -1.68 16.25
C VAL A 28 14.71 -0.24 16.78
N TYR A 29 15.03 0.72 15.93
CA TYR A 29 15.03 2.13 16.27
C TYR A 29 14.63 2.96 15.05
N GLY A 30 13.74 3.94 15.23
CA GLY A 30 13.29 4.78 14.11
C GLY A 30 12.20 5.77 14.50
N ALA A 31 11.75 6.54 13.51
CA ALA A 31 10.74 7.58 13.70
C ALA A 31 9.32 7.03 13.86
N PHE A 32 8.49 7.76 14.59
CA PHE A 32 7.06 7.53 14.69
C PHE A 32 6.28 8.31 13.61
N PHE A 33 5.10 7.84 13.31
CA PHE A 33 4.24 8.25 12.20
C PHE A 33 3.89 9.73 12.14
N ASN A 34 3.85 10.40 13.29
CA ASN A 34 3.37 11.77 13.41
C ASN A 34 4.47 12.83 13.24
N TYR A 35 5.70 12.41 13.02
CA TYR A 35 6.82 13.34 12.72
C TYR A 35 7.18 13.28 11.24
N ARG A 36 7.52 14.44 10.69
CA ARG A 36 8.04 14.57 9.33
C ARG A 36 9.58 14.59 9.36
N PRO A 37 10.24 14.15 8.29
CA PRO A 37 11.69 14.27 8.19
C PRO A 37 12.11 15.75 8.21
N THR A 38 13.19 16.04 8.89
CA THR A 38 13.79 17.39 8.99
C THR A 38 14.74 17.68 7.84
N SER A 39 15.38 16.66 7.29
CA SER A 39 16.26 16.76 6.14
C SER A 39 16.34 15.44 5.37
N ILE A 40 16.90 15.50 4.18
CA ILE A 40 17.20 14.35 3.35
C ILE A 40 18.71 14.30 3.17
N LYS A 41 19.32 13.19 3.52
CA LYS A 41 20.73 12.90 3.25
C LYS A 41 20.89 11.96 2.08
N GLU A 42 22.04 12.08 1.42
CA GLU A 42 22.49 11.06 0.48
C GLU A 42 22.88 9.81 1.26
N GLY A 43 22.26 8.70 0.94
CA GLY A 43 22.55 7.39 1.50
C GLY A 43 23.56 6.60 0.70
N LYS A 44 23.36 5.28 0.63
CA LYS A 44 24.25 4.39 -0.11
C LYS A 44 24.14 4.64 -1.61
N PRO A 45 25.26 4.55 -2.35
CA PRO A 45 25.23 4.64 -3.80
C PRO A 45 24.56 3.41 -4.42
N SER A 46 23.80 3.62 -5.50
CA SER A 46 23.35 2.55 -6.39
C SER A 46 24.30 2.44 -7.58
N TYR A 47 24.48 1.22 -8.07
CA TYR A 47 25.38 0.92 -9.18
C TYR A 47 24.64 0.19 -10.28
N TYR A 48 24.95 0.57 -11.51
CA TYR A 48 24.46 -0.15 -12.66
C TYR A 48 25.63 -0.68 -13.50
N GLN A 49 25.43 -1.82 -14.15
CA GLN A 49 26.43 -2.44 -15.00
C GLN A 49 26.35 -1.84 -16.41
N GLY A 50 27.42 -1.16 -16.82
CA GLY A 50 27.64 -0.78 -18.21
C GLY A 50 28.32 -1.91 -19.00
N GLU A 51 28.86 -1.59 -20.18
CA GLU A 51 29.51 -2.58 -21.04
C GLU A 51 30.84 -3.08 -20.42
N ASP A 52 31.67 -2.19 -19.91
CA ASP A 52 33.03 -2.51 -19.43
C ASP A 52 33.20 -2.31 -17.92
N GLU A 53 32.33 -1.50 -17.25
CA GLU A 53 32.48 -1.16 -15.85
C GLU A 53 31.14 -0.89 -15.16
N TYR A 54 31.17 -0.81 -13.83
CA TYR A 54 30.03 -0.39 -13.03
C TYR A 54 30.04 1.12 -12.82
N TYR A 55 28.91 1.76 -13.14
CA TYR A 55 28.71 3.19 -12.93
C TYR A 55 27.89 3.45 -11.70
N GLN A 56 28.31 4.42 -10.89
CA GLN A 56 27.47 4.94 -9.82
C GLN A 56 26.42 5.88 -10.42
N VAL A 57 25.13 5.57 -10.27
CA VAL A 57 24.04 6.34 -10.89
C VAL A 57 23.32 7.25 -9.92
N ALA A 58 23.07 6.79 -8.70
CA ALA A 58 22.38 7.57 -7.69
C ALA A 58 22.85 7.17 -6.31
N LYS A 59 22.49 7.99 -5.34
CA LYS A 59 22.53 7.63 -3.93
C LYS A 59 21.12 7.54 -3.41
N ASN A 60 20.81 6.46 -2.70
CA ASN A 60 19.53 6.33 -2.03
C ASN A 60 19.30 7.54 -1.10
N ARG A 61 18.04 7.95 -0.91
CA ARG A 61 17.69 9.05 -0.02
C ARG A 61 17.44 8.51 1.37
N GLU A 62 18.17 9.00 2.35
CA GLU A 62 17.93 8.69 3.75
C GLU A 62 17.24 9.88 4.42
N TYR A 63 16.06 9.62 4.99
CA TYR A 63 15.31 10.64 5.71
C TYR A 63 15.86 10.81 7.13
N GLU A 64 16.23 12.03 7.47
CA GLU A 64 16.62 12.38 8.82
C GLU A 64 15.43 12.88 9.63
N TYR A 65 15.41 12.49 10.87
CA TYR A 65 14.39 12.90 11.83
C TYR A 65 15.08 13.36 13.11
N ASP A 66 14.49 14.31 13.81
CA ASP A 66 14.93 14.72 15.11
C ASP A 66 14.97 13.55 16.10
N LYS A 67 15.81 13.65 17.14
CA LYS A 67 15.92 12.61 18.17
C LYS A 67 14.59 12.38 18.90
N GLU A 68 13.80 13.43 19.06
CA GLU A 68 12.49 13.40 19.71
C GLU A 68 11.47 12.59 18.90
N ALA A 69 11.61 12.57 17.58
CA ALA A 69 10.75 11.79 16.67
C ALA A 69 11.01 10.28 16.77
N LYS A 70 12.19 9.87 17.25
CA LYS A 70 12.65 8.47 17.20
C LYS A 70 12.46 7.76 18.53
N GLY A 71 12.22 6.45 18.44
CA GLY A 71 12.12 5.58 19.60
C GLY A 71 12.55 4.16 19.33
N VAL A 72 12.64 3.37 20.40
CA VAL A 72 12.99 1.94 20.34
C VAL A 72 11.77 1.13 19.90
N PHE A 73 12.01 0.14 19.04
CA PHE A 73 11.01 -0.80 18.54
C PHE A 73 9.75 -0.11 17.99
N PRO A 74 9.87 0.82 17.02
CA PRO A 74 8.72 1.61 16.56
C PRO A 74 7.76 0.74 15.73
N ARG A 75 6.53 0.61 16.21
CA ARG A 75 5.47 -0.15 15.51
C ARG A 75 4.52 0.77 14.74
N MET A 76 4.43 2.04 15.14
CA MET A 76 3.62 3.08 14.53
C MET A 76 4.51 4.01 13.71
N TRP A 77 4.95 3.59 12.54
CA TRP A 77 5.99 4.26 11.74
C TRP A 77 5.50 4.91 10.43
N SER A 78 4.41 4.41 9.86
CA SER A 78 3.94 4.87 8.56
C SER A 78 3.33 6.27 8.60
N THR A 79 3.91 7.19 7.86
CA THR A 79 3.53 8.61 7.83
C THR A 79 2.31 8.93 6.95
N GLN A 80 1.63 7.92 6.39
CA GLN A 80 0.43 8.13 5.60
C GLN A 80 -0.72 8.62 6.49
N ASP A 81 -1.35 9.73 6.12
CA ASP A 81 -2.42 10.36 6.93
C ASP A 81 -3.58 9.43 7.29
N ARG A 82 -3.94 8.53 6.36
CA ARG A 82 -5.00 7.53 6.58
C ARG A 82 -4.70 6.56 7.73
N HIS A 83 -3.43 6.32 8.05
CA HIS A 83 -3.03 5.41 9.12
C HIS A 83 -3.05 6.07 10.51
N ALA A 84 -2.99 7.40 10.57
CA ALA A 84 -2.88 8.15 11.83
C ALA A 84 -4.04 7.86 12.79
N ASN A 85 -5.29 7.88 12.29
CA ASN A 85 -6.49 7.61 13.10
C ASN A 85 -6.46 6.21 13.71
N GLU A 86 -6.03 5.23 12.93
CA GLU A 86 -5.93 3.84 13.37
C GLU A 86 -4.82 3.65 14.40
N TYR A 87 -3.68 4.31 14.23
CA TYR A 87 -2.63 4.30 15.25
C TYR A 87 -3.11 4.88 16.57
N ILE A 88 -3.85 5.99 16.52
CA ILE A 88 -4.46 6.63 17.69
C ILE A 88 -5.44 5.66 18.36
N TYR A 89 -6.35 5.08 17.61
CA TYR A 89 -7.35 4.13 18.11
C TYR A 89 -6.72 2.87 18.74
N TRP A 90 -5.88 2.17 17.99
CA TRP A 90 -5.27 0.93 18.45
C TRP A 90 -4.23 1.15 19.55
N GLY A 91 -3.50 2.27 19.51
CA GLY A 91 -2.55 2.69 20.54
C GLY A 91 -3.23 3.21 21.82
N GLY A 92 -4.50 3.62 21.71
CA GLY A 92 -5.27 4.19 22.80
C GLY A 92 -4.74 5.56 23.20
N MET A 93 -4.50 6.39 22.21
CA MET A 93 -4.03 7.77 22.33
C MET A 93 -5.14 8.77 22.02
N THR A 94 -4.88 10.03 22.26
CA THR A 94 -5.69 11.15 21.79
C THR A 94 -4.88 12.04 20.84
N GLU A 95 -5.54 12.78 19.94
CA GLU A 95 -4.83 13.75 19.08
C GLU A 95 -4.14 14.85 19.90
N ALA A 96 -4.70 15.22 21.05
CA ALA A 96 -4.12 16.21 21.95
C ALA A 96 -2.75 15.82 22.54
N GLU A 97 -2.46 14.52 22.64
CA GLU A 97 -1.14 14.04 23.11
C GLU A 97 -0.07 14.14 22.03
N LEU A 98 -0.48 14.21 20.76
CA LEU A 98 0.41 14.08 19.62
C LEU A 98 0.59 15.37 18.83
N TYR A 99 -0.44 16.23 18.76
CA TYR A 99 -0.50 17.37 17.85
C TYR A 99 -0.93 18.65 18.54
N ASP A 100 -0.43 19.78 18.03
CA ASP A 100 -0.85 21.10 18.48
C ASP A 100 -2.29 21.42 18.03
N VAL A 101 -2.97 22.25 18.80
CA VAL A 101 -4.31 22.72 18.44
C VAL A 101 -4.23 23.65 17.24
N ARG A 102 -5.03 23.39 16.23
CA ARG A 102 -5.11 24.28 15.06
C ARG A 102 -5.70 25.62 15.46
N ARG A 103 -5.05 26.70 15.03
CA ARG A 103 -5.48 28.08 15.31
C ARG A 103 -5.84 28.78 14.00
N ASP A 104 -6.82 29.69 14.09
CA ASP A 104 -7.16 30.60 13.00
C ASP A 104 -6.10 31.72 12.83
N ALA A 105 -6.35 32.65 11.90
CA ALA A 105 -5.45 33.77 11.64
C ALA A 105 -5.37 34.75 12.85
N GLU A 106 -6.38 34.77 13.69
CA GLU A 106 -6.50 35.58 14.91
C GLU A 106 -5.89 34.89 16.14
N GLY A 107 -5.43 33.64 16.00
CA GLY A 107 -4.80 32.85 17.06
C GLY A 107 -5.78 32.07 17.94
N ASN A 108 -7.09 32.06 17.64
CA ASN A 108 -8.08 31.31 18.40
C ASN A 108 -8.08 29.84 18.00
N PRO A 109 -8.37 28.90 18.93
CA PRO A 109 -8.48 27.50 18.62
C PRO A 109 -9.67 27.20 17.69
N VAL A 110 -9.42 26.46 16.61
CA VAL A 110 -10.44 26.04 15.65
C VAL A 110 -11.15 24.82 16.20
N MET A 111 -12.49 24.88 16.22
CA MET A 111 -13.35 23.77 16.63
C MET A 111 -13.75 22.90 15.43
N ASN A 112 -13.89 21.62 15.68
CA ASN A 112 -14.46 20.69 14.69
C ASN A 112 -15.99 20.70 14.73
N GLN A 113 -16.62 19.99 13.78
CA GLN A 113 -18.10 19.92 13.68
C GLN A 113 -18.79 19.29 14.89
N MET A 114 -18.05 18.55 15.73
CA MET A 114 -18.59 17.90 16.95
C MET A 114 -18.32 18.72 18.22
N GLY A 115 -17.80 19.95 18.10
CA GLY A 115 -17.53 20.84 19.23
C GLY A 115 -16.21 20.54 19.97
N GLY A 116 -15.37 19.66 19.43
CA GLY A 116 -14.01 19.42 19.94
C GLY A 116 -12.98 20.30 19.23
N TYR A 117 -11.74 20.33 19.74
CA TYR A 117 -10.64 21.02 19.08
C TYR A 117 -10.22 20.30 17.79
N SER A 118 -9.89 21.09 16.75
CA SER A 118 -9.18 20.59 15.58
C SER A 118 -7.67 20.64 15.84
N TYR A 119 -6.94 19.63 15.37
CA TYR A 119 -5.48 19.51 15.60
C TYR A 119 -4.71 19.69 14.28
N ASP A 120 -3.56 20.35 14.37
CA ASP A 120 -2.66 20.52 13.24
C ASP A 120 -1.68 19.34 13.14
N ARG A 121 -1.98 18.39 12.28
CA ARG A 121 -1.16 17.19 12.08
C ARG A 121 0.21 17.46 11.44
N SER A 122 0.46 18.69 11.00
CA SER A 122 1.80 19.09 10.55
C SER A 122 2.74 19.45 11.70
N ARG A 123 2.18 19.70 12.91
CA ARG A 123 2.90 20.16 14.10
C ARG A 123 2.80 19.14 15.23
N ALA A 124 3.71 18.17 15.21
CA ALA A 124 3.83 17.20 16.30
C ALA A 124 4.39 17.89 17.56
N ILE A 125 3.73 17.66 18.69
CA ILE A 125 4.15 18.15 20.03
C ILE A 125 4.65 17.01 20.92
N GLY A 126 4.33 15.77 20.58
CA GLY A 126 4.73 14.59 21.31
C GLY A 126 4.74 13.36 20.41
N ARG A 127 5.47 12.33 20.81
CA ARG A 127 5.48 11.02 20.17
C ARG A 127 4.70 10.01 20.99
N PRO A 128 4.24 8.89 20.41
CA PRO A 128 3.70 7.80 21.17
C PRO A 128 4.64 7.35 22.29
N THR A 129 4.14 7.17 23.48
CA THR A 129 4.91 6.58 24.58
C THR A 129 5.22 5.13 24.28
N PHE A 130 6.25 4.55 24.94
CA PHE A 130 6.57 3.14 24.77
C PHE A 130 5.37 2.23 25.13
N GLY A 131 4.59 2.59 26.15
CA GLY A 131 3.38 1.86 26.53
C GLY A 131 2.30 1.85 25.44
N GLN A 132 2.03 3.00 24.81
CA GLN A 132 1.09 3.13 23.70
C GLN A 132 1.57 2.37 22.46
N ASN A 133 2.87 2.45 22.17
CA ASN A 133 3.48 1.69 21.08
C ASN A 133 3.37 0.17 21.30
N MET A 134 3.60 -0.33 22.54
CA MET A 134 3.40 -1.73 22.89
C MET A 134 1.91 -2.12 22.88
N ARG A 135 1.01 -1.21 23.26
CA ARG A 135 -0.43 -1.45 23.17
C ARG A 135 -0.85 -1.66 21.72
N PHE A 136 -0.37 -0.86 20.78
CA PHE A 136 -0.58 -1.06 19.34
C PHE A 136 -0.01 -2.41 18.89
N PHE A 137 1.23 -2.75 19.27
CA PHE A 137 1.85 -4.03 18.94
C PHE A 137 0.99 -5.21 19.37
N PHE A 138 0.59 -5.26 20.66
CA PHE A 138 -0.18 -6.40 21.16
C PHE A 138 -1.63 -6.42 20.68
N ARG A 139 -2.31 -5.28 20.59
CA ARG A 139 -3.71 -5.25 20.17
C ARG A 139 -3.85 -5.42 18.67
N TYR A 140 -3.10 -4.64 17.88
CA TYR A 140 -3.21 -4.67 16.43
C TYR A 140 -2.35 -5.77 15.81
N GLN A 141 -1.02 -5.69 15.96
CA GLN A 141 -0.15 -6.62 15.24
C GLN A 141 -0.27 -8.07 15.75
N VAL A 142 -0.19 -8.30 17.04
CA VAL A 142 -0.32 -9.65 17.60
C VAL A 142 -1.79 -10.10 17.59
N GLY A 143 -2.70 -9.32 18.15
CA GLY A 143 -4.10 -9.71 18.33
C GLY A 143 -4.87 -9.76 17.01
N TYR A 144 -4.88 -8.66 16.28
CA TYR A 144 -5.69 -8.53 15.09
C TYR A 144 -5.03 -9.13 13.83
N MET A 145 -3.74 -8.90 13.60
CA MET A 145 -3.05 -9.35 12.39
C MET A 145 -2.50 -10.77 12.46
N TYR A 146 -2.24 -11.33 13.65
CA TYR A 146 -1.73 -12.69 13.76
C TYR A 146 -2.71 -13.66 14.44
N LEU A 147 -3.14 -13.37 15.69
CA LEU A 147 -4.00 -14.30 16.41
C LEU A 147 -5.38 -14.44 15.78
N ARG A 148 -5.94 -13.37 15.20
CA ARG A 148 -7.20 -13.46 14.45
C ARG A 148 -7.08 -14.43 13.27
N TYR A 149 -6.02 -14.33 12.49
CA TYR A 149 -5.76 -15.25 11.36
C TYR A 149 -5.49 -16.69 11.83
N PHE A 150 -4.75 -16.83 12.92
CA PHE A 150 -4.54 -18.14 13.54
C PHE A 150 -5.87 -18.77 13.93
N MET A 151 -6.74 -18.04 14.57
CA MET A 151 -8.05 -18.51 14.98
C MET A 151 -8.99 -18.80 13.80
N TRP A 152 -8.87 -18.08 12.66
CA TRP A 152 -9.59 -18.43 11.44
C TRP A 152 -9.29 -19.84 10.97
N ASN A 153 -8.05 -20.29 11.11
CA ASN A 153 -7.63 -21.59 10.67
C ASN A 153 -8.00 -22.72 11.66
N PHE A 154 -8.16 -22.40 12.94
CA PHE A 154 -8.29 -23.46 13.97
C PHE A 154 -9.51 -23.36 14.89
N ALA A 155 -10.26 -22.27 14.83
CA ALA A 155 -11.51 -22.10 15.58
C ALA A 155 -12.72 -21.88 14.67
N GLY A 156 -12.61 -20.95 13.71
CA GLY A 156 -13.61 -20.62 12.73
C GLY A 156 -13.55 -19.16 12.32
N ARG A 157 -14.23 -18.79 11.23
CA ARG A 157 -14.23 -17.49 10.60
C ARG A 157 -15.65 -16.93 10.51
N GLN A 158 -15.84 -15.67 10.85
CA GLN A 158 -17.16 -14.99 10.80
C GLN A 158 -17.62 -14.78 9.36
N ASN A 159 -16.78 -14.25 8.50
CA ASN A 159 -17.00 -14.03 7.08
C ASN A 159 -15.68 -13.66 6.39
N ASP A 160 -15.68 -13.55 5.05
CA ASP A 160 -14.53 -13.15 4.25
C ASP A 160 -14.49 -11.64 3.94
N ILE A 161 -15.39 -10.86 4.54
CA ILE A 161 -15.42 -9.41 4.37
C ILE A 161 -14.22 -8.80 5.10
N GLN A 162 -13.39 -8.07 4.36
CA GLN A 162 -12.24 -7.40 4.94
C GLN A 162 -12.68 -6.38 6.00
N GLY A 163 -12.07 -6.45 7.17
CA GLY A 163 -12.32 -5.55 8.28
C GLY A 163 -11.08 -4.79 8.73
N HIS A 164 -11.32 -3.75 9.51
CA HIS A 164 -10.28 -2.95 10.16
C HIS A 164 -10.44 -2.92 11.69
N GLY A 165 -11.19 -3.89 12.25
CA GLY A 165 -11.47 -4.02 13.68
C GLY A 165 -12.95 -3.94 14.03
N GLU A 166 -13.83 -3.84 13.05
CA GLU A 166 -15.28 -3.83 13.25
C GLU A 166 -15.78 -5.21 13.73
N LEU A 167 -16.83 -5.22 14.54
CA LEU A 167 -17.40 -6.45 15.12
C LEU A 167 -18.11 -7.35 14.09
N THR A 168 -18.42 -6.84 12.91
CA THR A 168 -19.21 -7.53 11.87
C THR A 168 -18.38 -8.03 10.69
N LYS A 169 -17.07 -7.73 10.64
CA LYS A 169 -16.24 -8.01 9.47
C LYS A 169 -14.98 -8.80 9.83
N GLY A 170 -14.85 -9.96 9.22
CA GLY A 170 -13.62 -10.75 9.23
C GLY A 170 -13.12 -11.13 10.61
N ASN A 171 -13.99 -11.30 11.61
CA ASN A 171 -13.59 -11.77 12.91
C ASN A 171 -13.40 -13.31 12.93
N TRP A 172 -12.71 -13.82 13.93
CA TRP A 172 -12.77 -15.23 14.21
C TRP A 172 -14.02 -15.55 15.05
N ILE A 173 -14.54 -16.75 14.93
CA ILE A 173 -15.62 -17.28 15.73
C ILE A 173 -15.26 -18.66 16.28
N SER A 174 -15.91 -19.05 17.35
CA SER A 174 -15.78 -20.40 17.89
C SER A 174 -16.82 -21.38 17.32
N GLY A 175 -17.91 -20.88 16.77
CA GLY A 175 -19.11 -21.64 16.44
C GLY A 175 -19.96 -21.98 17.67
N ILE A 176 -19.55 -21.55 18.86
CA ILE A 176 -20.25 -21.79 20.12
C ILE A 176 -20.95 -20.48 20.52
N LYS A 177 -22.27 -20.47 20.44
CA LYS A 177 -23.13 -19.28 20.56
C LYS A 177 -22.77 -18.37 21.74
N PHE A 178 -22.64 -18.90 22.94
CA PHE A 178 -22.39 -18.09 24.13
C PHE A 178 -21.00 -17.42 24.14
N ILE A 179 -19.99 -18.05 23.52
CA ILE A 179 -18.64 -17.48 23.39
C ILE A 179 -18.66 -16.35 22.36
N ASP A 180 -19.27 -16.61 21.21
CA ASP A 180 -19.28 -15.66 20.10
C ASP A 180 -20.13 -14.44 20.42
N GLN A 181 -21.29 -14.62 21.07
CA GLN A 181 -22.15 -13.51 21.52
C GLN A 181 -21.49 -12.66 22.61
N ALA A 182 -20.78 -13.27 23.55
CA ALA A 182 -20.06 -12.52 24.59
C ALA A 182 -18.95 -11.63 24.01
N ARG A 183 -18.38 -12.01 22.86
CA ARG A 183 -17.27 -11.31 22.22
C ARG A 183 -17.70 -10.34 21.11
N LEU A 184 -18.64 -10.73 20.30
CA LEU A 184 -19.06 -9.99 19.09
C LEU A 184 -20.48 -9.43 19.16
N GLY A 185 -21.21 -9.67 20.27
CA GLY A 185 -22.64 -9.38 20.37
C GLY A 185 -23.52 -10.41 19.65
N PRO A 186 -24.84 -10.21 19.59
CA PRO A 186 -25.78 -11.10 18.90
C PRO A 186 -25.39 -11.26 17.43
N GLN A 187 -25.27 -12.50 16.97
CA GLN A 187 -24.90 -12.81 15.58
C GLN A 187 -26.11 -13.24 14.72
N GLU A 188 -27.29 -13.34 15.32
CA GLU A 188 -28.50 -13.87 14.66
C GLU A 188 -29.28 -12.81 13.89
N ASP A 189 -29.20 -11.55 14.35
CA ASP A 189 -29.94 -10.42 13.76
C ASP A 189 -29.13 -9.64 12.71
N MET A 190 -28.07 -10.25 12.16
CA MET A 190 -27.25 -9.62 11.13
C MET A 190 -27.88 -9.78 9.75
N PRO A 191 -27.57 -8.85 8.80
CA PRO A 191 -28.02 -8.97 7.42
C PRO A 191 -27.64 -10.31 6.78
N ALA A 192 -28.50 -10.84 5.91
CA ALA A 192 -28.26 -12.10 5.20
C ALA A 192 -26.90 -12.12 4.46
N SER A 193 -26.48 -10.98 3.92
CA SER A 193 -25.16 -10.83 3.24
C SER A 193 -23.95 -11.12 4.17
N ILE A 194 -24.14 -11.09 5.47
CA ILE A 194 -23.10 -11.41 6.46
C ILE A 194 -23.29 -12.85 6.99
N VAL A 195 -24.53 -13.24 7.27
CA VAL A 195 -24.85 -14.56 7.84
C VAL A 195 -24.68 -15.67 6.82
N ASP A 196 -25.10 -15.43 5.56
CA ASP A 196 -25.05 -16.39 4.46
C ASP A 196 -23.72 -16.28 3.67
N ASN A 197 -22.73 -15.59 4.24
CA ASN A 197 -21.41 -15.48 3.61
C ASN A 197 -20.72 -16.83 3.57
N LYS A 198 -20.21 -17.25 2.39
CA LYS A 198 -19.53 -18.53 2.22
C LYS A 198 -18.30 -18.71 3.13
N GLY A 199 -17.62 -17.61 3.50
CA GLY A 199 -16.52 -17.63 4.45
C GLY A 199 -16.97 -17.72 5.93
N HIS A 200 -18.26 -18.04 6.21
CA HIS A 200 -18.76 -18.27 7.57
C HIS A 200 -18.52 -19.71 8.02
N ASN A 201 -17.34 -20.00 8.57
CA ASN A 201 -16.85 -21.34 8.85
C ASN A 201 -16.77 -21.59 10.35
N LYS A 202 -17.30 -22.73 10.84
CA LYS A 202 -17.37 -23.12 12.25
C LYS A 202 -16.67 -24.43 12.49
N TYR A 203 -15.53 -24.39 13.20
CA TYR A 203 -14.79 -25.62 13.55
C TYR A 203 -14.94 -26.02 15.03
N TYR A 204 -15.76 -25.29 15.78
CA TYR A 204 -16.05 -25.55 17.19
C TYR A 204 -14.80 -25.64 18.05
N MET A 205 -13.74 -24.94 17.68
CA MET A 205 -12.40 -24.95 18.32
C MET A 205 -11.74 -26.34 18.35
N LEU A 206 -12.28 -27.34 17.65
CA LEU A 206 -11.76 -28.73 17.71
C LEU A 206 -10.32 -28.85 17.20
N PRO A 207 -9.94 -28.25 16.04
CA PRO A 207 -8.55 -28.24 15.61
C PRO A 207 -7.62 -27.55 16.61
N LEU A 208 -8.05 -26.42 17.18
CA LEU A 208 -7.30 -25.68 18.19
C LEU A 208 -7.03 -26.51 19.44
N LEU A 209 -8.07 -27.12 20.02
CA LEU A 209 -7.97 -27.91 21.23
C LEU A 209 -7.10 -29.15 21.02
N LEU A 210 -7.26 -29.84 19.90
CA LEU A 210 -6.46 -31.02 19.57
C LEU A 210 -4.98 -30.64 19.36
N GLY A 211 -4.71 -29.52 18.67
CA GLY A 211 -3.37 -29.00 18.46
C GLY A 211 -2.68 -28.61 19.79
N LEU A 212 -3.38 -27.91 20.69
CA LEU A 212 -2.87 -27.57 22.02
C LEU A 212 -2.59 -28.82 22.86
N ALA A 213 -3.49 -29.80 22.83
CA ALA A 213 -3.27 -31.10 23.50
C ALA A 213 -2.05 -31.82 22.91
N GLY A 214 -1.88 -31.77 21.60
CA GLY A 214 -0.72 -32.34 20.91
C GLY A 214 0.58 -31.64 21.26
N ALA A 215 0.57 -30.30 21.30
CA ALA A 215 1.74 -29.53 21.72
C ALA A 215 2.16 -29.88 23.15
N PHE A 216 1.19 -29.96 24.06
CA PHE A 216 1.44 -30.38 25.46
C PHE A 216 1.99 -31.79 25.54
N PHE A 217 1.39 -32.74 24.81
CA PHE A 217 1.85 -34.15 24.77
C PHE A 217 3.26 -34.23 24.20
N HIS A 218 3.55 -33.53 23.11
CA HIS A 218 4.87 -33.47 22.47
C HIS A 218 5.92 -32.90 23.42
N TYR A 219 5.63 -31.79 24.10
CA TYR A 219 6.52 -31.21 25.11
C TYR A 219 6.85 -32.20 26.24
N LYS A 220 5.86 -32.97 26.74
CA LYS A 220 6.07 -33.93 27.81
C LYS A 220 6.86 -35.16 27.39
N LYS A 221 6.77 -35.56 26.11
CA LYS A 221 7.38 -36.80 25.61
C LYS A 221 8.73 -36.60 24.93
N HIS A 222 8.83 -35.56 24.11
CA HIS A 222 9.97 -35.32 23.23
C HIS A 222 10.31 -33.83 23.19
N GLN A 223 10.87 -33.31 24.28
CA GLN A 223 11.15 -31.88 24.42
C GLN A 223 12.02 -31.32 23.28
N ARG A 224 13.03 -32.08 22.80
CA ARG A 224 13.91 -31.60 21.72
C ARG A 224 13.12 -31.36 20.42
N ASP A 225 12.31 -32.33 20.04
CA ASP A 225 11.51 -32.28 18.81
C ASP A 225 10.40 -31.23 18.93
N PHE A 226 9.83 -31.07 20.16
CA PHE A 226 8.89 -29.99 20.44
C PHE A 226 9.49 -28.63 20.16
N TRP A 227 10.74 -28.37 20.55
CA TRP A 227 11.40 -27.10 20.30
C TRP A 227 11.71 -26.87 18.81
N VAL A 228 11.96 -27.95 18.04
CA VAL A 228 12.11 -27.82 16.57
C VAL A 228 10.81 -27.30 15.92
N VAL A 229 9.68 -27.96 16.24
CA VAL A 229 8.37 -27.50 15.74
C VAL A 229 8.00 -26.13 16.32
N GLY A 230 8.32 -25.90 17.60
CA GLY A 230 8.11 -24.62 18.27
C GLY A 230 8.89 -23.47 17.65
N LEU A 231 10.15 -23.69 17.31
CA LEU A 231 10.94 -22.69 16.59
C LEU A 231 10.38 -22.44 15.19
N LEU A 232 10.00 -23.49 14.47
CA LEU A 232 9.33 -23.31 13.17
C LEU A 232 8.07 -22.45 13.32
N PHE A 233 7.21 -22.77 14.27
CA PHE A 233 6.00 -22.00 14.59
C PHE A 233 6.32 -20.53 14.91
N MET A 234 7.30 -20.29 15.78
CA MET A 234 7.67 -18.93 16.21
C MET A 234 8.35 -18.12 15.10
N LEU A 235 9.28 -18.74 14.36
CA LEU A 235 10.04 -18.02 13.33
C LEU A 235 9.17 -17.68 12.11
N THR A 236 8.30 -18.60 11.68
CA THR A 236 7.41 -18.36 10.53
C THR A 236 6.12 -17.63 10.90
N GLY A 237 5.86 -17.41 12.18
CA GLY A 237 4.71 -16.65 12.69
C GLY A 237 5.15 -15.35 13.33
N PHE A 238 5.56 -15.43 14.59
CA PHE A 238 5.84 -14.26 15.40
C PHE A 238 7.05 -13.44 14.91
N ALA A 239 8.11 -14.09 14.46
CA ALA A 239 9.27 -13.37 13.91
C ALA A 239 8.90 -12.67 12.58
N ILE A 240 8.09 -13.30 11.72
CA ILE A 240 7.56 -12.67 10.52
C ILE A 240 6.68 -11.47 10.87
N LEU A 241 5.83 -11.58 11.89
CA LEU A 241 5.00 -10.47 12.36
C LEU A 241 5.87 -9.26 12.77
N VAL A 242 6.92 -9.49 13.54
CA VAL A 242 7.86 -8.45 13.98
C VAL A 242 8.59 -7.84 12.78
N TYR A 243 9.06 -8.68 11.86
CA TYR A 243 9.80 -8.27 10.66
C TYR A 243 8.95 -7.44 9.71
N LEU A 244 7.73 -7.87 9.40
CA LEU A 244 6.85 -7.16 8.49
C LEU A 244 6.41 -5.79 9.01
N ASN A 245 6.37 -5.62 10.33
CA ASN A 245 5.97 -4.37 10.98
C ASN A 245 4.76 -3.70 10.31
N GLN A 246 3.69 -4.47 10.10
CA GLN A 246 2.54 -4.06 9.30
C GLN A 246 1.82 -2.86 9.90
N TYR A 247 1.57 -1.87 9.07
CA TYR A 247 0.76 -0.69 9.37
C TYR A 247 -0.75 -1.03 9.29
N PRO A 248 -1.65 -0.21 9.87
CA PRO A 248 -3.09 -0.43 9.78
C PRO A 248 -3.63 -0.14 8.36
N ILE A 249 -4.89 -0.48 8.12
CA ILE A 249 -5.58 -0.31 6.82
C ILE A 249 -4.80 -1.00 5.69
N GLN A 250 -4.57 -2.31 5.85
CA GLN A 250 -4.01 -3.11 4.79
C GLN A 250 -4.99 -3.18 3.60
N PRO A 251 -4.51 -3.17 2.34
CA PRO A 251 -5.38 -3.22 1.16
C PRO A 251 -6.10 -4.56 1.00
N ARG A 252 -5.63 -5.60 1.66
CA ARG A 252 -6.21 -6.95 1.71
C ARG A 252 -5.76 -7.68 2.98
N GLU A 253 -6.44 -8.77 3.31
CA GLU A 253 -6.00 -9.65 4.40
C GLU A 253 -4.64 -10.29 4.09
N ARG A 254 -3.80 -10.44 5.10
CA ARG A 254 -2.39 -10.88 4.98
C ARG A 254 -2.13 -12.21 5.70
N ASP A 255 -3.14 -13.04 5.88
CA ASP A 255 -3.07 -14.33 6.57
C ASP A 255 -2.03 -15.29 5.97
N TYR A 256 -1.86 -15.25 4.65
CA TYR A 256 -0.86 -16.06 3.94
C TYR A 256 0.58 -15.80 4.38
N ALA A 257 0.89 -14.63 4.95
CA ALA A 257 2.21 -14.33 5.47
C ALA A 257 2.63 -15.24 6.62
N TYR A 258 1.66 -15.85 7.31
CA TYR A 258 1.85 -16.71 8.47
C TYR A 258 1.57 -18.20 8.20
N ALA A 259 1.41 -18.59 6.95
CA ALA A 259 1.06 -19.95 6.55
C ALA A 259 2.02 -21.01 7.12
N GLY A 260 3.33 -20.70 7.18
CA GLY A 260 4.33 -21.58 7.78
C GLY A 260 4.08 -21.87 9.27
N SER A 261 3.62 -20.88 10.03
CA SER A 261 3.25 -21.04 11.43
C SER A 261 2.00 -21.90 11.59
N PHE A 262 1.01 -21.72 10.73
CA PHE A 262 -0.21 -22.51 10.74
C PHE A 262 0.09 -23.96 10.34
N TYR A 263 0.97 -24.19 9.38
CA TYR A 263 1.46 -25.52 9.04
C TYR A 263 2.17 -26.19 10.24
N ALA A 264 3.04 -25.46 10.94
CA ALA A 264 3.70 -25.99 12.13
C ALA A 264 2.71 -26.37 13.24
N PHE A 265 1.64 -25.58 13.42
CA PHE A 265 0.59 -25.92 14.38
C PHE A 265 -0.19 -27.17 13.95
N ALA A 266 -0.43 -27.37 12.66
CA ALA A 266 -1.09 -28.57 12.14
C ALA A 266 -0.31 -29.86 12.45
N ILE A 267 1.02 -29.81 12.57
CA ILE A 267 1.84 -30.93 13.05
C ILE A 267 1.39 -31.34 14.46
N TRP A 268 1.15 -30.38 15.35
CA TRP A 268 0.67 -30.66 16.70
C TRP A 268 -0.74 -31.26 16.74
N ILE A 269 -1.61 -30.91 15.78
CA ILE A 269 -2.92 -31.54 15.64
C ILE A 269 -2.74 -33.06 15.39
N GLY A 270 -1.84 -33.44 14.46
CA GLY A 270 -1.52 -34.84 14.19
C GLY A 270 -0.91 -35.55 15.42
N ILE A 271 0.02 -34.89 16.11
CA ILE A 271 0.61 -35.39 17.37
C ILE A 271 -0.44 -35.51 18.47
N GLY A 272 -1.46 -34.68 18.49
CA GLY A 272 -2.58 -34.75 19.42
C GLY A 272 -3.36 -36.04 19.29
N VAL A 273 -3.58 -36.52 18.07
CA VAL A 273 -4.22 -37.83 17.81
C VAL A 273 -3.37 -38.97 18.40
N ALA A 274 -2.04 -38.92 18.19
CA ALA A 274 -1.13 -39.89 18.77
C ALA A 274 -1.18 -39.88 20.32
N GLY A 275 -1.26 -38.68 20.90
CA GLY A 275 -1.46 -38.50 22.36
C GLY A 275 -2.75 -39.11 22.87
N LEU A 276 -3.86 -38.94 22.16
CA LEU A 276 -5.15 -39.55 22.49
C LEU A 276 -5.09 -41.08 22.42
N ILE A 277 -4.44 -41.63 21.41
CA ILE A 277 -4.23 -43.09 21.27
C ILE A 277 -3.39 -43.63 22.43
N GLU A 278 -2.29 -42.97 22.79
CA GLU A 278 -1.46 -43.39 23.90
C GLU A 278 -2.24 -43.36 25.24
N TRP A 279 -2.99 -42.27 25.47
CA TRP A 279 -3.81 -42.12 26.66
C TRP A 279 -4.86 -43.25 26.79
N ALA A 280 -5.55 -43.54 25.66
CA ALA A 280 -6.54 -44.62 25.62
C ALA A 280 -5.90 -46.01 25.81
N SER A 281 -4.72 -46.23 25.21
CA SER A 281 -3.98 -47.51 25.28
C SER A 281 -3.47 -47.83 26.68
N LYS A 282 -3.26 -46.84 27.53
CA LYS A 282 -2.93 -47.05 28.96
C LYS A 282 -4.08 -47.68 29.72
N ARG A 283 -5.33 -47.49 29.30
CA ARG A 283 -6.53 -48.08 29.91
C ARG A 283 -6.88 -49.43 29.29
N LYS A 284 -6.86 -49.53 27.97
CA LYS A 284 -7.14 -50.77 27.24
C LYS A 284 -6.41 -50.76 25.89
N ARG A 285 -5.47 -51.66 25.71
CA ARG A 285 -4.80 -51.89 24.44
C ARG A 285 -5.77 -52.56 23.47
N SER A 286 -6.28 -51.79 22.51
CA SER A 286 -7.21 -52.29 21.48
C SER A 286 -6.97 -51.54 20.17
N VAL A 287 -6.70 -52.31 19.13
CA VAL A 287 -6.56 -51.77 17.78
C VAL A 287 -7.85 -51.07 17.31
N MET A 288 -9.00 -51.62 17.69
CA MET A 288 -10.30 -51.03 17.39
C MET A 288 -10.49 -49.65 18.02
N ILE A 289 -10.07 -49.46 19.28
CA ILE A 289 -10.14 -48.17 19.97
C ILE A 289 -9.21 -47.15 19.27
N SER A 290 -8.00 -47.55 18.92
CA SER A 290 -7.07 -46.70 18.19
C SER A 290 -7.61 -46.30 16.82
N ALA A 291 -8.14 -47.25 16.07
CA ALA A 291 -8.76 -46.98 14.76
C ALA A 291 -9.99 -46.05 14.88
N ALA A 292 -10.83 -46.29 15.91
CA ALA A 292 -11.98 -45.41 16.15
C ALA A 292 -11.58 -43.98 16.50
N LEU A 293 -10.51 -43.78 17.28
CA LEU A 293 -9.98 -42.45 17.60
C LEU A 293 -9.40 -41.74 16.38
N VAL A 294 -8.67 -42.47 15.53
CA VAL A 294 -8.19 -41.94 14.26
C VAL A 294 -9.35 -41.49 13.38
N LEU A 295 -10.33 -42.38 13.18
CA LEU A 295 -11.50 -42.11 12.35
C LEU A 295 -12.32 -40.93 12.90
N ALA A 296 -12.55 -40.89 14.21
CA ALA A 296 -13.24 -39.79 14.86
C ALA A 296 -12.46 -38.45 14.67
N SER A 297 -11.15 -38.48 14.85
CA SER A 297 -10.31 -37.30 14.64
C SER A 297 -10.34 -36.81 13.17
N LEU A 298 -10.32 -37.73 12.21
CA LEU A 298 -10.43 -37.41 10.78
C LEU A 298 -11.79 -36.77 10.43
N ILE A 299 -12.87 -37.23 11.04
CA ILE A 299 -14.21 -36.68 10.81
C ILE A 299 -14.35 -35.33 11.51
N LEU A 300 -13.95 -35.24 12.77
CA LEU A 300 -14.22 -34.08 13.64
C LEU A 300 -13.25 -32.90 13.38
N VAL A 301 -12.09 -33.12 12.77
CA VAL A 301 -11.13 -32.04 12.49
C VAL A 301 -11.03 -31.80 10.97
N PRO A 302 -10.28 -32.57 10.17
CA PRO A 302 -10.19 -32.27 8.74
C PRO A 302 -11.51 -32.45 8.01
N GLY A 303 -12.39 -33.36 8.47
CA GLY A 303 -13.70 -33.57 7.85
C GLY A 303 -14.64 -32.37 8.00
N ILE A 304 -14.74 -31.79 9.20
CA ILE A 304 -15.51 -30.57 9.43
C ILE A 304 -14.85 -29.41 8.67
N MET A 305 -13.55 -29.26 8.76
CA MET A 305 -12.84 -28.19 8.03
C MET A 305 -13.06 -28.31 6.51
N ALA A 306 -12.99 -29.50 5.94
CA ALA A 306 -13.24 -29.71 4.52
C ALA A 306 -14.69 -29.35 4.14
N LYS A 307 -15.66 -29.74 4.97
CA LYS A 307 -17.07 -29.43 4.73
C LYS A 307 -17.33 -27.93 4.78
N GLU A 308 -16.84 -27.25 5.80
CA GLU A 308 -17.11 -25.81 6.02
C GLU A 308 -16.39 -24.91 5.01
N ASN A 309 -15.23 -25.35 4.49
CA ASN A 309 -14.44 -24.54 3.56
C ASN A 309 -14.66 -24.90 2.08
N TRP A 310 -15.43 -25.92 1.77
CA TRP A 310 -15.59 -26.40 0.40
C TRP A 310 -16.18 -25.33 -0.53
N ASP A 311 -17.21 -24.65 -0.07
CA ASP A 311 -17.96 -23.67 -0.86
C ASP A 311 -17.23 -22.34 -1.04
N ASP A 312 -16.40 -21.92 -0.08
CA ASP A 312 -15.60 -20.70 -0.20
C ASP A 312 -14.28 -20.92 -0.95
N HIS A 313 -13.81 -22.19 -1.05
CA HIS A 313 -12.62 -22.57 -1.82
C HIS A 313 -12.96 -23.12 -3.22
N ASP A 314 -14.24 -23.39 -3.50
CA ASP A 314 -14.66 -23.81 -4.83
C ASP A 314 -14.43 -22.69 -5.86
N ARG A 315 -13.57 -22.99 -6.84
CA ARG A 315 -13.21 -22.12 -7.95
C ARG A 315 -13.87 -22.55 -9.27
N SER A 316 -14.70 -23.59 -9.27
CA SER A 316 -15.49 -23.97 -10.41
C SER A 316 -16.37 -22.80 -10.86
N ASP A 317 -16.60 -22.68 -12.14
CA ASP A 317 -17.43 -21.63 -12.75
C ASP A 317 -16.99 -20.15 -12.51
N ARG A 318 -15.77 -19.93 -12.00
CA ARG A 318 -15.19 -18.59 -11.81
C ARG A 318 -14.43 -18.12 -13.05
N TYR A 319 -15.13 -17.82 -14.12
CA TYR A 319 -14.56 -17.38 -15.40
C TYR A 319 -14.55 -15.86 -15.59
N THR A 320 -14.86 -15.07 -14.56
CA THR A 320 -14.93 -13.61 -14.68
C THR A 320 -13.58 -12.99 -15.10
N ALA A 321 -12.46 -13.39 -14.49
CA ALA A 321 -11.16 -12.86 -14.84
C ALA A 321 -10.72 -13.20 -16.28
N PRO A 322 -10.79 -14.47 -16.73
CA PRO A 322 -10.51 -14.81 -18.14
C PRO A 322 -11.44 -14.12 -19.13
N ALA A 323 -12.75 -14.06 -18.83
CA ALA A 323 -13.72 -13.42 -19.73
C ALA A 323 -13.47 -11.91 -19.85
N PHE A 324 -13.23 -11.25 -18.72
CA PHE A 324 -12.84 -9.84 -18.67
C PHE A 324 -11.58 -9.59 -19.50
N ALA A 325 -10.52 -10.37 -19.27
CA ALA A 325 -9.27 -10.23 -19.98
C ALA A 325 -9.41 -10.42 -21.49
N LYS A 326 -10.16 -11.45 -21.92
CA LYS A 326 -10.46 -11.67 -23.34
C LYS A 326 -11.23 -10.52 -23.98
N ASN A 327 -12.21 -9.96 -23.25
CA ASN A 327 -12.97 -8.81 -23.74
C ASN A 327 -12.07 -7.57 -23.92
N PHE A 328 -11.19 -7.30 -22.95
CA PHE A 328 -10.24 -6.19 -23.04
C PHE A 328 -9.29 -6.35 -24.22
N LEU A 329 -8.64 -7.49 -24.34
CA LEU A 329 -7.70 -7.75 -25.44
C LEU A 329 -8.40 -7.69 -26.81
N ASN A 330 -9.61 -8.26 -26.93
CA ASN A 330 -10.36 -8.24 -28.17
C ASN A 330 -10.91 -6.85 -28.56
N SER A 331 -10.99 -5.93 -27.61
CA SER A 331 -11.37 -4.54 -27.87
C SER A 331 -10.22 -3.71 -28.46
N CYS A 332 -8.99 -4.21 -28.40
CA CYS A 332 -7.83 -3.53 -28.97
C CYS A 332 -7.75 -3.72 -30.49
N LEU A 333 -7.25 -2.70 -31.18
CA LEU A 333 -6.86 -2.85 -32.60
C LEU A 333 -5.70 -3.86 -32.71
N PRO A 334 -5.53 -4.50 -33.89
CA PRO A 334 -4.37 -5.36 -34.14
C PRO A 334 -3.07 -4.60 -33.91
N GLY A 335 -2.12 -5.25 -33.21
CA GLY A 335 -0.85 -4.65 -32.85
C GLY A 335 -0.94 -3.46 -31.88
N GLY A 336 -2.06 -3.32 -31.16
CA GLY A 336 -2.30 -2.20 -30.23
C GLY A 336 -1.45 -2.27 -28.97
N ILE A 337 -1.31 -1.13 -28.28
CA ILE A 337 -0.67 -1.02 -26.97
C ILE A 337 -1.76 -0.78 -25.94
N MET A 338 -1.81 -1.61 -24.91
CA MET A 338 -2.76 -1.49 -23.79
C MET A 338 -2.03 -1.12 -22.51
N PHE A 339 -2.36 0.03 -21.94
CA PHE A 339 -1.84 0.44 -20.63
C PHE A 339 -2.73 -0.06 -19.51
N THR A 340 -2.13 -0.63 -18.47
CA THR A 340 -2.76 -1.13 -17.26
C THR A 340 -2.13 -0.48 -16.03
N ASN A 341 -2.88 -0.38 -14.91
CA ASN A 341 -2.39 0.35 -13.74
C ASN A 341 -1.68 -0.53 -12.71
N GLY A 342 -2.07 -1.78 -12.56
CA GLY A 342 -1.50 -2.65 -11.53
C GLY A 342 -1.77 -4.13 -11.76
N ASP A 343 -1.58 -4.93 -10.72
CA ASP A 343 -1.62 -6.39 -10.80
C ASP A 343 -2.98 -6.94 -11.24
N ASN A 344 -4.05 -6.37 -10.67
CA ASN A 344 -5.41 -6.92 -10.83
C ASN A 344 -5.95 -6.80 -12.25
N ASP A 345 -5.56 -5.78 -12.99
CA ASP A 345 -5.94 -5.56 -14.38
C ASP A 345 -4.91 -6.11 -15.37
N THR A 346 -3.65 -6.28 -14.96
CA THR A 346 -2.56 -6.77 -15.80
C THR A 346 -2.46 -8.31 -15.82
N PHE A 347 -2.43 -8.97 -14.67
CA PHE A 347 -2.15 -10.41 -14.58
C PHE A 347 -3.19 -11.29 -15.28
N PRO A 348 -4.50 -10.98 -15.26
CA PRO A 348 -5.44 -11.71 -16.05
C PRO A 348 -5.20 -11.61 -17.56
N LEU A 349 -4.72 -10.46 -18.04
CA LEU A 349 -4.38 -10.26 -19.46
C LEU A 349 -3.16 -11.08 -19.84
N TRP A 350 -2.10 -11.06 -19.03
CA TRP A 350 -0.92 -11.90 -19.25
C TRP A 350 -1.27 -13.38 -19.22
N TYR A 351 -2.14 -13.83 -18.30
CA TYR A 351 -2.61 -15.21 -18.28
C TYR A 351 -3.24 -15.62 -19.63
N ILE A 352 -4.09 -14.77 -20.17
CA ILE A 352 -4.77 -15.06 -21.45
C ILE A 352 -3.78 -15.09 -22.61
N GLN A 353 -2.77 -14.22 -22.63
CA GLN A 353 -1.73 -14.25 -23.66
C GLN A 353 -0.78 -15.42 -23.50
N GLU A 354 -0.27 -15.65 -22.29
CA GLU A 354 0.79 -16.65 -22.02
C GLU A 354 0.26 -18.08 -22.02
N VAL A 355 -0.94 -18.31 -21.48
CA VAL A 355 -1.50 -19.65 -21.29
C VAL A 355 -2.47 -20.04 -22.40
N GLU A 356 -3.31 -19.10 -22.82
CA GLU A 356 -4.34 -19.37 -23.84
C GLU A 356 -3.94 -18.92 -25.26
N GLY A 357 -2.84 -18.16 -25.41
CA GLY A 357 -2.33 -17.70 -26.72
C GLY A 357 -3.26 -16.71 -27.42
N VAL A 358 -4.08 -15.96 -26.68
CA VAL A 358 -5.07 -15.05 -27.25
C VAL A 358 -4.52 -13.64 -27.34
N ARG A 359 -4.57 -13.04 -28.55
CA ARG A 359 -4.15 -11.66 -28.81
C ARG A 359 -2.72 -11.36 -28.35
N THR A 360 -1.79 -12.23 -28.69
CA THR A 360 -0.35 -12.07 -28.50
C THR A 360 0.25 -10.91 -29.29
N ASP A 361 -0.53 -10.35 -30.22
CA ASP A 361 -0.23 -9.14 -30.98
C ASP A 361 -0.39 -7.84 -30.17
N VAL A 362 -1.15 -7.86 -29.07
CA VAL A 362 -1.39 -6.67 -28.25
C VAL A 362 -0.29 -6.52 -27.18
N ARG A 363 0.36 -5.38 -27.14
CA ARG A 363 1.38 -5.10 -26.12
C ARG A 363 0.74 -4.61 -24.83
N ILE A 364 0.83 -5.39 -23.76
CA ILE A 364 0.36 -4.99 -22.42
C ILE A 364 1.48 -4.26 -21.71
N VAL A 365 1.19 -3.08 -21.18
CA VAL A 365 2.13 -2.20 -20.49
C VAL A 365 1.60 -1.83 -19.12
N ASN A 366 2.20 -2.37 -18.07
CA ASN A 366 1.85 -2.04 -16.70
C ASN A 366 2.53 -0.73 -16.28
N LEU A 367 1.74 0.30 -15.99
CA LEU A 367 2.22 1.63 -15.62
C LEU A 367 2.99 1.64 -14.29
N SER A 368 2.62 0.78 -13.34
CA SER A 368 3.36 0.66 -12.08
C SER A 368 4.77 0.10 -12.31
N TYR A 369 4.94 -0.87 -13.20
CA TYR A 369 6.25 -1.43 -13.53
C TYR A 369 7.08 -0.53 -14.44
N LEU A 370 6.45 0.38 -15.22
CA LEU A 370 7.20 1.36 -16.02
C LEU A 370 8.03 2.34 -15.19
N THR A 371 7.90 2.34 -13.88
CA THR A 371 8.77 3.07 -12.97
C THR A 371 10.11 2.37 -12.74
N ALA A 372 10.25 1.12 -13.18
CA ALA A 372 11.45 0.30 -12.99
C ALA A 372 12.21 0.14 -14.32
N ASP A 373 13.51 0.31 -14.27
CA ASP A 373 14.40 0.24 -15.43
C ASP A 373 14.39 -1.14 -16.11
N TRP A 374 14.38 -2.23 -15.34
CA TRP A 374 14.31 -3.59 -15.87
C TRP A 374 13.03 -3.84 -16.70
N TYR A 375 11.90 -3.23 -16.32
CA TYR A 375 10.66 -3.37 -17.08
C TYR A 375 10.65 -2.52 -18.35
N ILE A 376 11.23 -1.31 -18.29
CA ILE A 376 11.42 -0.46 -19.48
C ILE A 376 12.27 -1.21 -20.50
N GLU A 377 13.35 -1.88 -20.07
CA GLU A 377 14.21 -2.67 -20.94
C GLU A 377 13.46 -3.83 -21.61
N GLN A 378 12.59 -4.54 -20.87
CA GLN A 378 11.72 -5.57 -21.45
C GLN A 378 10.72 -4.99 -22.45
N MET A 379 10.20 -3.80 -22.21
CA MET A 379 9.26 -3.14 -23.14
C MET A 379 9.93 -2.70 -24.45
N LYS A 380 11.24 -2.51 -24.48
CA LYS A 380 12.03 -2.19 -25.69
C LYS A 380 12.33 -3.42 -26.55
N GLN A 381 11.92 -4.60 -26.14
CA GLN A 381 12.10 -5.85 -26.88
C GLN A 381 10.78 -6.28 -27.53
N THR A 382 10.86 -6.98 -28.64
CA THR A 382 9.70 -7.66 -29.25
C THR A 382 9.28 -8.85 -28.36
N PHE A 383 7.99 -9.07 -28.26
CA PHE A 383 7.45 -10.16 -27.44
C PHE A 383 6.27 -10.81 -28.14
N TYR A 384 6.38 -12.11 -28.46
CA TYR A 384 5.46 -12.83 -29.36
C TYR A 384 5.26 -12.08 -30.67
N ASP A 385 3.99 -11.78 -31.01
CA ASP A 385 3.62 -11.04 -32.23
C ASP A 385 3.54 -9.53 -32.02
N SER A 386 3.84 -9.03 -30.79
CA SER A 386 3.81 -7.61 -30.46
C SER A 386 5.17 -6.95 -30.67
N TYR A 387 5.15 -5.75 -31.23
CA TYR A 387 6.36 -4.95 -31.44
C TYR A 387 6.91 -4.37 -30.14
N ALA A 388 8.21 -4.07 -30.16
CA ALA A 388 8.85 -3.27 -29.13
C ALA A 388 8.17 -1.90 -28.99
N LEU A 389 8.08 -1.37 -27.78
CA LEU A 389 7.63 0.01 -27.60
C LEU A 389 8.64 0.99 -28.18
N PRO A 390 8.20 2.08 -28.83
CA PRO A 390 9.06 3.09 -29.45
C PRO A 390 9.68 4.03 -28.39
N ILE A 391 10.35 3.45 -27.39
CA ILE A 391 11.03 4.20 -26.33
C ILE A 391 12.38 4.66 -26.86
N SER A 392 12.52 5.97 -27.08
CA SER A 392 13.74 6.58 -27.63
C SER A 392 14.83 6.84 -26.59
N MET A 393 14.53 6.74 -25.29
CA MET A 393 15.50 6.95 -24.22
C MET A 393 16.54 5.82 -24.21
N THR A 394 17.81 6.19 -24.00
CA THR A 394 18.89 5.23 -23.74
C THR A 394 18.80 4.69 -22.32
N ARG A 395 19.48 3.57 -22.04
CA ARG A 395 19.47 2.92 -20.72
C ARG A 395 19.93 3.87 -19.62
N GLU A 396 20.97 4.66 -19.86
CA GLU A 396 21.52 5.62 -18.91
C GLU A 396 20.51 6.71 -18.51
N GLN A 397 19.53 6.97 -19.37
CA GLN A 397 18.51 7.99 -19.11
C GLN A 397 17.39 7.52 -18.21
N TYR A 398 17.12 6.21 -18.10
CA TYR A 398 16.05 5.67 -17.25
C TYR A 398 16.53 4.67 -16.18
N VAL A 399 17.83 4.43 -16.08
CA VAL A 399 18.42 3.66 -14.98
C VAL A 399 17.92 4.22 -13.64
N GLN A 400 17.65 3.33 -12.71
CA GLN A 400 17.20 3.69 -11.36
C GLN A 400 18.06 4.81 -10.77
N GLY A 401 17.40 5.85 -10.26
CA GLY A 401 18.04 7.05 -9.71
C GLY A 401 18.36 8.15 -10.71
N SER A 402 18.16 7.95 -12.04
CA SER A 402 18.38 8.99 -13.04
C SER A 402 17.14 9.85 -13.29
N ARG A 403 15.98 9.20 -13.57
CA ARG A 403 14.72 9.89 -13.88
C ARG A 403 13.51 9.18 -13.27
N ASP A 404 13.67 8.62 -12.08
CA ASP A 404 12.63 7.84 -11.40
C ASP A 404 11.39 8.66 -11.04
N PHE A 405 11.57 9.99 -10.91
CA PHE A 405 10.51 10.88 -10.46
C PHE A 405 10.41 12.10 -11.38
N ALA A 406 9.23 12.33 -11.92
CA ALA A 406 8.84 13.66 -12.33
C ALA A 406 8.32 14.37 -11.07
N TYR A 407 9.11 15.29 -10.55
CA TYR A 407 8.65 16.11 -9.43
C TYR A 407 7.54 17.02 -9.94
N LEU A 408 6.30 16.68 -9.61
CA LEU A 408 5.23 17.67 -9.60
C LEU A 408 5.50 18.58 -8.37
N VAL A 409 6.47 19.44 -8.50
CA VAL A 409 6.79 20.40 -7.46
C VAL A 409 5.81 21.53 -7.61
N ASP A 410 5.09 21.88 -6.56
CA ASP A 410 4.59 23.25 -6.38
C ASP A 410 5.74 24.28 -6.49
N ASN A 411 6.97 23.81 -6.53
CA ASN A 411 8.23 24.53 -6.72
C ASN A 411 8.83 24.40 -8.13
N ALA A 412 8.10 23.94 -9.14
CA ALA A 412 8.51 24.15 -10.54
C ALA A 412 8.82 25.64 -10.76
N GLY A 413 8.10 26.53 -10.05
CA GLY A 413 8.42 27.94 -9.93
C GLY A 413 9.84 28.25 -9.43
N VAL A 414 10.39 27.52 -8.49
CA VAL A 414 11.75 27.77 -7.97
C VAL A 414 12.83 27.32 -8.94
N LEU A 415 12.70 26.13 -9.53
CA LEU A 415 13.66 25.63 -10.53
C LEU A 415 13.61 26.43 -11.84
N ILE A 416 12.42 26.84 -12.26
CA ILE A 416 12.27 27.70 -13.43
C ILE A 416 12.73 29.14 -13.08
N LYS A 417 12.51 29.61 -11.86
CA LYS A 417 13.02 30.90 -11.37
C LYS A 417 14.54 30.94 -11.34
N GLU A 418 15.21 29.90 -10.85
CA GLU A 418 16.68 29.80 -10.88
C GLU A 418 17.18 29.84 -12.34
N LYS A 419 16.52 29.06 -13.24
CA LYS A 419 16.86 29.04 -14.66
C LYS A 419 16.56 30.37 -15.35
N TYR A 420 15.44 31.00 -14.98
CA TYR A 420 15.05 32.32 -15.43
C TYR A 420 16.05 33.41 -15.00
N GLU A 421 16.49 33.40 -13.73
CA GLU A 421 17.48 34.35 -13.23
C GLU A 421 18.83 34.24 -13.95
N VAL A 422 19.23 33.01 -14.33
CA VAL A 422 20.45 32.78 -15.13
C VAL A 422 20.30 33.36 -16.54
N ASN A 423 19.10 33.30 -17.12
CA ASN A 423 18.85 33.78 -18.51
C ASN A 423 18.16 35.15 -18.58
N ARG A 424 17.90 35.80 -17.44
CA ARG A 424 17.15 37.02 -17.29
C ARG A 424 17.65 38.16 -18.22
N ALA A 425 18.96 38.33 -18.27
CA ALA A 425 19.57 39.36 -19.12
C ALA A 425 19.27 39.21 -20.62
N THR A 426 18.97 38.00 -21.07
CA THR A 426 18.71 37.67 -22.48
C THR A 426 17.24 37.81 -22.87
N TYR A 427 16.32 37.59 -21.90
CA TYR A 427 14.89 37.48 -22.18
C TYR A 427 14.00 38.45 -21.40
N GLU A 428 14.60 39.31 -20.56
CA GLU A 428 13.87 40.21 -19.64
C GLU A 428 12.83 41.07 -20.36
N GLU A 429 13.21 41.66 -21.47
CA GLU A 429 12.36 42.57 -22.24
C GLU A 429 11.18 41.85 -22.90
N GLU A 430 11.41 40.65 -23.44
CA GLU A 430 10.38 39.83 -24.07
C GLU A 430 9.39 39.26 -23.03
N VAL A 431 9.88 38.84 -21.87
CA VAL A 431 9.07 38.35 -20.75
C VAL A 431 8.19 39.43 -20.17
N MET A 432 8.76 40.61 -19.96
CA MET A 432 8.02 41.75 -19.41
C MET A 432 6.99 42.28 -20.39
N GLY A 433 7.29 42.25 -21.69
CA GLY A 433 6.32 42.60 -22.72
C GLY A 433 5.09 41.70 -22.71
N ILE A 434 5.28 40.39 -22.69
CA ILE A 434 4.17 39.41 -22.65
C ILE A 434 3.39 39.52 -21.33
N TYR A 435 4.09 39.76 -20.22
CA TYR A 435 3.47 39.94 -18.91
C TYR A 435 2.54 41.16 -18.89
N SER A 436 3.01 42.30 -19.45
CA SER A 436 2.21 43.53 -19.56
C SER A 436 0.98 43.37 -20.45
N GLU A 437 1.11 42.68 -21.57
CA GLU A 437 -0.03 42.35 -22.46
C GLU A 437 -1.08 41.50 -21.76
N LEU A 438 -0.63 40.49 -20.97
CA LEU A 438 -1.51 39.62 -20.21
C LEU A 438 -2.26 40.34 -19.10
N LEU A 439 -1.57 41.20 -18.33
CA LEU A 439 -2.21 42.02 -17.31
C LEU A 439 -3.27 42.93 -17.94
N GLN A 440 -2.97 43.53 -19.07
CA GLN A 440 -3.90 44.45 -19.75
C GLN A 440 -5.16 43.72 -20.26
N VAL A 441 -5.02 42.50 -20.77
CA VAL A 441 -6.16 41.68 -21.22
C VAL A 441 -7.03 41.27 -20.03
N LEU A 442 -6.41 40.84 -18.93
CA LEU A 442 -7.10 40.45 -17.71
C LEU A 442 -7.79 41.63 -17.03
N GLU A 443 -7.13 42.80 -16.97
CA GLU A 443 -7.67 44.03 -16.42
C GLU A 443 -8.91 44.48 -17.22
N ASN A 444 -8.83 44.52 -18.52
CA ASN A 444 -9.95 44.91 -19.38
C ASN A 444 -11.13 43.94 -19.24
N SER A 445 -10.90 42.65 -19.20
CA SER A 445 -11.95 41.64 -19.08
C SER A 445 -12.61 41.65 -17.71
N LEU A 446 -11.87 41.81 -16.64
CA LEU A 446 -12.39 41.74 -15.25
C LEU A 446 -13.05 43.03 -14.81
N LEU A 447 -12.55 44.19 -15.25
CA LEU A 447 -13.17 45.49 -14.98
C LEU A 447 -14.52 45.65 -15.70
N GLN A 448 -14.63 45.16 -16.94
CA GLN A 448 -15.89 45.19 -17.70
C GLN A 448 -16.98 44.32 -17.11
N GLN A 449 -16.63 43.31 -16.33
CA GLN A 449 -17.56 42.32 -15.78
C GLN A 449 -17.85 42.45 -14.27
N ASN A 450 -17.39 43.53 -13.61
CA ASN A 450 -17.54 43.76 -12.15
C ASN A 450 -16.95 42.68 -11.23
N HIS A 451 -15.94 41.94 -11.65
CA HIS A 451 -15.25 40.94 -10.83
C HIS A 451 -14.11 41.57 -9.99
N ALA A 452 -14.45 42.46 -9.09
CA ALA A 452 -13.49 43.24 -8.28
C ALA A 452 -12.59 42.38 -7.37
N ASN A 453 -13.02 41.20 -6.96
CA ASN A 453 -12.21 40.29 -6.12
C ASN A 453 -11.13 39.58 -6.92
N ASP A 454 -11.45 39.19 -8.18
CA ASP A 454 -10.49 38.52 -9.06
C ASP A 454 -9.45 39.51 -9.57
N TYR A 455 -9.85 40.77 -9.78
CA TYR A 455 -8.94 41.89 -10.11
C TYR A 455 -7.94 42.16 -8.95
N ARG A 456 -8.38 42.14 -7.69
CA ARG A 456 -7.48 42.28 -6.50
C ARG A 456 -6.48 41.14 -6.39
N ALA A 457 -6.87 39.91 -6.74
CA ALA A 457 -5.97 38.78 -6.75
C ALA A 457 -4.88 38.91 -7.84
N ILE A 458 -5.22 39.53 -8.99
CA ILE A 458 -4.28 39.79 -10.08
C ILE A 458 -3.33 40.96 -9.72
N LEU A 459 -3.83 42.03 -9.12
CA LEU A 459 -2.99 43.12 -8.60
C LEU A 459 -1.99 42.63 -7.54
N ALA A 460 -2.40 41.70 -6.69
CA ALA A 460 -1.50 41.07 -5.71
C ALA A 460 -0.39 40.21 -6.37
N LEU A 461 -0.61 39.71 -7.58
CA LEU A 461 0.42 39.07 -8.41
C LEU A 461 1.37 40.08 -9.06
N GLU A 462 0.88 41.27 -9.42
CA GLU A 462 1.68 42.34 -10.01
C GLU A 462 2.77 42.85 -9.04
N ASP A 463 2.43 42.99 -7.74
CA ASP A 463 3.38 43.42 -6.70
C ASP A 463 4.56 42.42 -6.49
N ASN A 464 4.41 41.17 -6.89
CA ASN A 464 5.43 40.13 -6.76
C ASN A 464 6.14 39.76 -8.09
N MET A 465 5.70 40.30 -9.23
CA MET A 465 6.32 40.14 -10.55
C MET A 465 6.81 38.73 -10.87
N ASP A 466 5.97 37.70 -10.60
CA ASP A 466 6.31 36.30 -10.87
C ASP A 466 5.55 35.76 -12.11
N PRO A 467 6.20 35.76 -13.28
CA PRO A 467 5.57 35.32 -14.53
C PRO A 467 5.04 33.90 -14.49
N LEU A 468 5.56 33.05 -13.59
CA LEU A 468 5.18 31.65 -13.47
C LEU A 468 3.93 31.46 -12.62
N ARG A 469 3.74 32.29 -11.60
CA ARG A 469 2.46 32.35 -10.89
C ARG A 469 1.35 32.84 -11.80
N LEU A 470 1.62 33.84 -12.62
CA LEU A 470 0.67 34.31 -13.61
C LEU A 470 0.34 33.20 -14.62
N TYR A 471 1.35 32.49 -15.14
CA TYR A 471 1.15 31.36 -16.04
C TYR A 471 0.33 30.23 -15.42
N SER A 472 0.64 29.86 -14.17
CA SER A 472 -0.13 28.86 -13.41
C SER A 472 -1.59 29.31 -13.21
N TYR A 473 -1.78 30.56 -12.87
CA TYR A 473 -3.11 31.16 -12.69
C TYR A 473 -3.90 31.18 -14.00
N MET A 474 -3.28 31.59 -15.09
CA MET A 474 -3.90 31.58 -16.43
C MET A 474 -4.26 30.18 -16.92
N ARG A 475 -3.45 29.18 -16.63
CA ARG A 475 -3.76 27.79 -16.95
C ARG A 475 -4.99 27.29 -16.20
N THR A 476 -5.23 27.82 -15.00
CA THR A 476 -6.46 27.56 -14.22
C THR A 476 -7.67 28.25 -14.84
N PHE A 477 -7.52 29.46 -15.39
CA PHE A 477 -8.56 30.19 -16.10
C PHE A 477 -8.92 29.57 -17.46
N ASN A 478 -8.06 28.79 -18.06
CA ASN A 478 -8.31 28.12 -19.33
C ASN A 478 -9.14 26.81 -19.15
N SER A 479 -9.60 26.47 -17.94
CA SER A 479 -10.65 25.47 -17.75
C SER A 479 -11.96 26.02 -18.33
N GLU A 480 -12.67 25.22 -19.13
CA GLU A 480 -13.90 25.64 -19.84
C GLU A 480 -14.92 26.34 -18.92
N GLU A 481 -14.98 25.93 -17.66
CA GLU A 481 -15.89 26.45 -16.66
C GLU A 481 -15.61 27.90 -16.24
N ILE A 482 -14.35 28.33 -16.28
CA ILE A 482 -13.93 29.68 -15.88
C ILE A 482 -13.90 30.63 -17.11
N ALA A 483 -13.48 30.12 -18.26
CA ALA A 483 -13.52 30.90 -19.50
C ALA A 483 -14.94 31.34 -19.89
N ASP A 484 -15.93 30.48 -19.69
CA ASP A 484 -17.35 30.82 -19.91
C ASP A 484 -17.89 31.82 -18.87
N ARG A 485 -17.36 31.81 -17.64
CA ARG A 485 -17.78 32.73 -16.56
C ARG A 485 -17.27 34.15 -16.74
N ILE A 486 -16.09 34.34 -17.32
CA ILE A 486 -15.45 35.67 -17.46
C ILE A 486 -15.46 36.19 -18.90
N GLN A 487 -16.13 35.50 -19.86
CA GLN A 487 -16.25 35.89 -21.26
C GLN A 487 -14.93 36.42 -21.86
N LEU A 488 -13.81 35.85 -21.47
CA LEU A 488 -12.49 36.16 -22.02
C LEU A 488 -12.44 35.80 -23.49
N ASN A 489 -11.78 36.63 -24.28
CA ASN A 489 -11.48 36.31 -25.68
C ASN A 489 -10.51 35.09 -25.68
N LYS A 490 -11.08 33.91 -25.94
CA LYS A 490 -10.41 32.60 -25.84
C LYS A 490 -9.20 32.53 -26.80
N ASP A 491 -9.26 33.23 -27.92
CA ASP A 491 -8.19 33.18 -28.92
C ASP A 491 -6.98 34.05 -28.50
N GLU A 492 -7.20 35.18 -27.88
CA GLU A 492 -6.12 36.02 -27.33
C GLU A 492 -5.43 35.32 -26.14
N MET A 493 -6.21 34.72 -25.24
CA MET A 493 -5.67 33.97 -24.10
C MET A 493 -4.83 32.77 -24.55
N ASN A 494 -5.29 32.02 -25.53
CA ASN A 494 -4.55 30.89 -26.07
C ASN A 494 -3.25 31.35 -26.78
N LEU A 495 -3.29 32.47 -27.47
CA LEU A 495 -2.12 33.04 -28.15
C LEU A 495 -1.05 33.46 -27.13
N LEU A 496 -1.45 34.18 -26.08
CA LEU A 496 -0.55 34.67 -25.03
C LEU A 496 0.00 33.52 -24.18
N THR A 497 -0.84 32.56 -23.84
CA THR A 497 -0.42 31.34 -23.13
C THR A 497 0.59 30.55 -23.97
N GLY A 498 0.36 30.38 -25.26
CA GLY A 498 1.28 29.70 -26.16
C GLY A 498 2.63 30.44 -26.32
N ARG A 499 2.62 31.78 -26.32
CA ARG A 499 3.86 32.57 -26.32
C ARG A 499 4.66 32.39 -25.01
N MET A 500 3.99 32.41 -23.86
CA MET A 500 4.64 32.14 -22.56
C MET A 500 5.21 30.73 -22.47
N GLU A 501 4.45 29.71 -22.91
CA GLU A 501 4.96 28.33 -22.98
C GLU A 501 6.20 28.20 -23.85
N GLY A 502 6.18 28.85 -25.03
CA GLY A 502 7.31 28.86 -25.94
C GLY A 502 8.55 29.51 -25.33
N MET A 503 8.36 30.49 -24.47
CA MET A 503 9.44 31.17 -23.76
C MET A 503 9.99 30.37 -22.58
N ILE A 504 9.10 29.83 -21.74
CA ILE A 504 9.48 28.97 -20.64
C ILE A 504 10.26 27.72 -21.11
N ARG A 505 9.96 27.21 -22.31
CA ARG A 505 10.72 26.11 -22.92
C ARG A 505 12.11 26.50 -23.40
N ARG A 506 12.36 27.77 -23.66
CA ARG A 506 13.69 28.30 -24.08
C ARG A 506 14.59 28.68 -22.91
N ILE A 507 13.99 28.97 -21.75
CA ILE A 507 14.65 29.15 -20.47
C ILE A 507 14.99 27.78 -19.86
#